data_f42425b7d0ab9729f9d661781bb36cc8
#
_entry.id   f42425b7d0ab9729f9d661781bb36cc8
#
_cell.length_a   1.000
_cell.length_b   1.000
_cell.length_c   1.000
_cell.angle_alpha   90.00
_cell.angle_beta   90.00
_cell.angle_gamma   90.00
#
_symmetry.space_group_name_H-M   'P 1'
#
loop_
_entity.id
_entity.type
_entity.pdbx_description
1 polymer ?
#
loop_
_entity_poly.entity_id
_entity_poly.type
_entity_poly.pdbx_seq_one_letter_code
_entity_poly.pdbx_strand_id
1 'polypeptide(L)'
;LLDGGMGTMLQAAGLKLGARPEELNITDPALIESIHARYAAAGSRIINANTFGASAHKLAGSEYTLEEIIAAGIANCKRACAPYGALAALDVGPLGELLEPNGTLAFEDAVAEYGRIVRAGVAAGADLVFFETFTDLYELKAALLAAKENCDLPILASMSFEAGGRTFTGCTVESFAVTARGLGANAVGINCSLGPKEIFPMAKRLAEALP
;
A
#
# COMPACT_ATOMS: atom_id res chain seq x y z
N LEU A 1 -13.68 -3.77 7.22
CA LEU A 1 -13.71 -2.44 6.64
C LEU A 1 -12.30 -1.85 6.71
N LEU A 2 -11.77 -1.38 5.58
CA LEU A 2 -10.51 -0.63 5.48
C LEU A 2 -10.75 0.84 5.87
N ASP A 3 -9.67 1.58 6.10
CA ASP A 3 -9.70 3.03 6.30
C ASP A 3 -9.86 3.80 4.96
N GLY A 4 -9.57 5.08 4.99
CA GLY A 4 -9.67 5.99 3.83
C GLY A 4 -8.36 6.72 3.56
N GLY A 5 -8.38 7.68 2.63
CA GLY A 5 -7.18 8.34 2.13
C GLY A 5 -6.42 9.15 3.17
N MET A 6 -5.16 8.79 3.43
CA MET A 6 -4.25 9.54 4.28
C MET A 6 -3.87 10.89 3.64
N GLY A 7 -3.51 10.89 2.36
CA GLY A 7 -3.03 12.09 1.66
C GLY A 7 -4.01 13.27 1.72
N THR A 8 -5.30 13.03 1.52
CA THR A 8 -6.34 14.07 1.59
C THR A 8 -6.49 14.65 2.99
N MET A 9 -6.35 13.81 4.02
CA MET A 9 -6.39 14.26 5.42
C MET A 9 -5.18 15.11 5.77
N LEU A 10 -3.99 14.73 5.30
CA LEU A 10 -2.77 15.50 5.50
C LEU A 10 -2.79 16.83 4.74
N GLN A 11 -3.30 16.85 3.51
CA GLN A 11 -3.51 18.10 2.76
C GLN A 11 -4.46 19.06 3.48
N ALA A 12 -5.57 18.54 4.03
CA ALA A 12 -6.49 19.32 4.83
C ALA A 12 -5.85 19.87 6.13
N ALA A 13 -4.83 19.16 6.65
CA ALA A 13 -4.03 19.58 7.80
C ALA A 13 -2.86 20.53 7.41
N GLY A 14 -2.68 20.86 6.12
CA GLY A 14 -1.69 21.82 5.67
C GLY A 14 -0.42 21.21 5.07
N LEU A 15 -0.40 19.93 4.76
CA LEU A 15 0.74 19.31 4.06
C LEU A 15 0.96 20.01 2.71
N LYS A 16 2.17 20.50 2.48
CA LYS A 16 2.53 21.20 1.25
C LYS A 16 2.75 20.22 0.10
N LEU A 17 2.46 20.69 -1.13
CA LEU A 17 2.82 19.96 -2.34
C LEU A 17 4.33 19.69 -2.39
N GLY A 18 4.70 18.45 -2.72
CA GLY A 18 6.09 18.01 -2.80
C GLY A 18 6.72 17.60 -1.45
N ALA A 19 6.03 17.78 -0.33
CA ALA A 19 6.48 17.20 0.93
C ALA A 19 6.28 15.69 0.93
N ARG A 20 7.10 14.98 1.71
CA ARG A 20 6.99 13.53 1.91
C ARG A 20 6.07 13.26 3.10
N PRO A 21 4.86 12.70 2.88
CA PRO A 21 3.92 12.41 3.96
C PRO A 21 4.50 11.49 5.04
N GLU A 22 5.37 10.57 4.63
CA GLU A 22 5.94 9.54 5.48
C GLU A 22 6.90 10.11 6.54
N GLU A 23 7.56 11.23 6.26
CA GLU A 23 8.42 11.93 7.24
C GLU A 23 7.63 12.45 8.46
N LEU A 24 6.31 12.69 8.29
CA LEU A 24 5.43 13.08 9.40
C LEU A 24 5.28 11.98 10.46
N ASN A 25 5.59 10.73 10.12
CA ASN A 25 5.63 9.67 11.12
C ASN A 25 6.60 9.98 12.25
N ILE A 26 7.67 10.73 11.96
CA ILE A 26 8.73 11.11 12.89
C ILE A 26 8.56 12.56 13.35
N THR A 27 8.28 13.47 12.42
CA THR A 27 8.27 14.91 12.69
C THR A 27 6.96 15.42 13.32
N ASP A 28 5.83 14.75 13.05
CA ASP A 28 4.53 15.06 13.66
C ASP A 28 3.69 13.78 13.89
N PRO A 29 4.17 12.87 14.75
CA PRO A 29 3.47 11.61 15.04
C PRO A 29 2.06 11.83 15.58
N ALA A 30 1.81 12.92 16.32
CA ALA A 30 0.50 13.22 16.89
C ALA A 30 -0.55 13.46 15.79
N LEU A 31 -0.20 14.14 14.72
CA LEU A 31 -1.08 14.33 13.56
C LEU A 31 -1.43 12.98 12.92
N ILE A 32 -0.43 12.13 12.66
CA ILE A 32 -0.62 10.81 12.05
C ILE A 32 -1.52 9.94 12.92
N GLU A 33 -1.23 9.84 14.23
CA GLU A 33 -2.05 9.09 15.18
C GLU A 33 -3.50 9.59 15.22
N SER A 34 -3.71 10.92 15.19
CA SER A 34 -5.05 11.50 15.20
C SER A 34 -5.87 11.09 13.98
N ILE A 35 -5.26 11.00 12.79
CA ILE A 35 -5.92 10.58 11.56
C ILE A 35 -6.29 9.09 11.65
N HIS A 36 -5.35 8.22 12.02
CA HIS A 36 -5.59 6.79 12.21
C HIS A 36 -6.70 6.52 13.24
N ALA A 37 -6.66 7.21 14.38
CA ALA A 37 -7.67 7.08 15.44
C ALA A 37 -9.07 7.48 14.95
N ARG A 38 -9.19 8.52 14.12
CA ARG A 38 -10.49 8.93 13.53
C ARG A 38 -11.07 7.86 12.61
N TYR A 39 -10.27 7.20 11.79
CA TYR A 39 -10.71 6.08 10.95
C TYR A 39 -11.10 4.88 11.79
N ALA A 40 -10.30 4.52 12.79
CA ALA A 40 -10.61 3.42 13.71
C ALA A 40 -11.91 3.68 14.50
N ALA A 41 -12.10 4.91 15.00
CA ALA A 41 -13.32 5.33 15.68
C ALA A 41 -14.57 5.31 14.77
N ALA A 42 -14.39 5.57 13.47
CA ALA A 42 -15.45 5.45 12.47
C ALA A 42 -15.81 3.99 12.11
N GLY A 43 -15.09 3.00 12.66
CA GLY A 43 -15.38 1.58 12.49
C GLY A 43 -14.47 0.84 11.52
N SER A 44 -13.39 1.45 11.04
CA SER A 44 -12.38 0.73 10.26
C SER A 44 -11.68 -0.31 11.13
N ARG A 45 -11.47 -1.51 10.58
CA ARG A 45 -10.87 -2.65 11.30
C ARG A 45 -9.47 -2.96 10.83
N ILE A 46 -9.06 -2.41 9.71
CA ILE A 46 -7.71 -2.41 9.18
C ILE A 46 -7.39 -0.96 8.85
N ILE A 47 -6.29 -0.47 9.39
CA ILE A 47 -5.78 0.88 9.19
C ILE A 47 -4.44 0.78 8.47
N ASN A 48 -4.31 1.45 7.36
CA ASN A 48 -3.08 1.54 6.61
C ASN A 48 -2.12 2.51 7.31
N ALA A 49 -0.96 2.03 7.73
CA ALA A 49 0.08 2.90 8.28
C ALA A 49 0.52 3.92 7.21
N ASN A 50 0.99 5.08 7.64
CA ASN A 50 1.47 6.11 6.71
C ASN A 50 2.85 5.73 6.12
N THR A 51 2.89 4.67 5.30
CA THR A 51 4.10 4.07 4.73
C THR A 51 4.02 3.84 3.21
N PHE A 52 2.96 4.30 2.54
CA PHE A 52 2.69 4.10 1.11
C PHE A 52 3.86 4.48 0.20
N GLY A 53 4.54 5.58 0.48
CA GLY A 53 5.68 6.07 -0.29
C GLY A 53 7.04 5.69 0.29
N ALA A 54 7.11 4.77 1.25
CA ALA A 54 8.36 4.36 1.88
C ALA A 54 9.18 3.42 0.97
N SER A 55 9.79 3.97 -0.07
CA SER A 55 10.76 3.29 -0.95
C SER A 55 12.04 4.12 -1.07
N ALA A 56 13.17 3.47 -1.39
CA ALA A 56 14.47 4.14 -1.51
C ALA A 56 14.42 5.28 -2.53
N HIS A 57 13.74 5.07 -3.67
CA HIS A 57 13.59 6.08 -4.71
C HIS A 57 12.81 7.30 -4.21
N LYS A 58 11.66 7.10 -3.59
CA LYS A 58 10.79 8.19 -3.10
C LYS A 58 11.36 8.92 -1.89
N LEU A 59 12.13 8.22 -1.07
CA LEU A 59 12.82 8.78 0.09
C LEU A 59 14.21 9.35 -0.23
N ALA A 60 14.62 9.37 -1.50
CA ALA A 60 15.90 9.93 -1.89
C ALA A 60 16.05 11.38 -1.39
N GLY A 61 17.11 11.65 -0.62
CA GLY A 61 17.36 12.94 0.04
C GLY A 61 16.53 13.20 1.30
N SER A 62 15.84 12.21 1.85
CA SER A 62 15.32 12.26 3.22
C SER A 62 16.46 12.21 4.24
N GLU A 63 16.28 12.85 5.41
CA GLU A 63 17.18 12.72 6.55
C GLU A 63 17.00 11.40 7.32
N TYR A 64 15.88 10.68 7.02
CA TYR A 64 15.51 9.43 7.69
C TYR A 64 15.67 8.24 6.74
N THR A 65 16.05 7.11 7.31
CA THR A 65 16.11 5.84 6.60
C THR A 65 14.69 5.28 6.36
N LEU A 66 14.56 4.40 5.38
CA LEU A 66 13.32 3.68 5.11
C LEU A 66 12.83 2.93 6.37
N GLU A 67 13.75 2.27 7.05
CA GLU A 67 13.46 1.49 8.26
C GLU A 67 12.93 2.35 9.41
N GLU A 68 13.52 3.54 9.63
CA GLU A 68 13.05 4.49 10.65
C GLU A 68 11.64 4.99 10.34
N ILE A 69 11.38 5.35 9.10
CA ILE A 69 10.07 5.82 8.64
C ILE A 69 9.01 4.74 8.81
N ILE A 70 9.29 3.50 8.36
CA ILE A 70 8.37 2.38 8.49
C ILE A 70 8.12 2.03 9.96
N ALA A 71 9.17 1.96 10.76
CA ALA A 71 9.05 1.68 12.20
C ALA A 71 8.19 2.71 12.92
N ALA A 72 8.41 4.00 12.66
CA ALA A 72 7.60 5.08 13.22
C ALA A 72 6.14 5.01 12.73
N GLY A 73 5.91 4.78 11.43
CA GLY A 73 4.57 4.67 10.84
C GLY A 73 3.74 3.54 11.44
N ILE A 74 4.32 2.34 11.52
CA ILE A 74 3.66 1.18 12.15
C ILE A 74 3.40 1.44 13.64
N ALA A 75 4.36 2.01 14.37
CA ALA A 75 4.20 2.30 15.80
C ALA A 75 3.07 3.32 16.04
N ASN A 76 2.98 4.40 15.25
CA ASN A 76 1.90 5.39 15.32
C ASN A 76 0.55 4.74 15.04
N CYS A 77 0.47 3.93 13.97
CA CYS A 77 -0.75 3.22 13.59
C CYS A 77 -1.20 2.27 14.71
N LYS A 78 -0.31 1.46 15.26
CA LYS A 78 -0.65 0.53 16.37
C LYS A 78 -1.13 1.25 17.63
N ARG A 79 -0.51 2.36 18.01
CA ARG A 79 -0.98 3.16 19.16
C ARG A 79 -2.40 3.70 18.92
N ALA A 80 -2.66 4.22 17.74
CA ALA A 80 -3.98 4.74 17.37
C ALA A 80 -5.05 3.64 17.28
N CYS A 81 -4.69 2.44 16.82
CA CYS A 81 -5.58 1.30 16.61
C CYS A 81 -5.93 0.57 17.91
N ALA A 82 -5.03 0.55 18.89
CA ALA A 82 -5.15 -0.27 20.09
C ALA A 82 -6.49 -0.09 20.84
N PRO A 83 -7.03 1.13 21.07
CA PRO A 83 -8.31 1.32 21.76
C PRO A 83 -9.51 0.72 21.03
N TYR A 84 -9.40 0.49 19.72
CA TYR A 84 -10.48 0.04 18.85
C TYR A 84 -10.35 -1.42 18.41
N GLY A 85 -9.25 -2.09 18.76
CA GLY A 85 -8.94 -3.44 18.32
C GLY A 85 -8.81 -3.55 16.78
N ALA A 86 -8.38 -2.48 16.13
CA ALA A 86 -8.10 -2.48 14.71
C ALA A 86 -6.66 -2.94 14.43
N LEU A 87 -6.44 -3.51 13.24
CA LEU A 87 -5.14 -4.02 12.78
C LEU A 87 -4.37 -2.92 12.05
N ALA A 88 -3.06 -2.92 12.22
CA ALA A 88 -2.13 -2.02 11.53
C ALA A 88 -1.55 -2.73 10.30
N ALA A 89 -1.87 -2.25 9.10
CA ALA A 89 -1.30 -2.73 7.85
C ALA A 89 -0.01 -1.99 7.51
N LEU A 90 1.01 -2.74 7.08
CA LEU A 90 2.10 -2.16 6.31
C LEU A 90 1.54 -1.78 4.94
N ASP A 91 1.39 -0.49 4.69
CA ASP A 91 0.89 0.04 3.43
C ASP A 91 2.05 0.27 2.46
N VAL A 92 1.98 -0.35 1.28
CA VAL A 92 3.06 -0.35 0.29
C VAL A 92 2.51 0.00 -1.09
N GLY A 93 2.95 1.14 -1.61
CA GLY A 93 2.65 1.56 -2.97
C GLY A 93 3.71 1.11 -3.99
N PRO A 94 3.50 1.46 -5.28
CA PRO A 94 4.52 1.31 -6.32
C PRO A 94 5.82 2.02 -5.96
N LEU A 95 6.97 1.50 -6.41
CA LEU A 95 8.30 2.09 -6.13
C LEU A 95 8.47 3.49 -6.73
N GLY A 96 7.76 3.80 -7.80
CA GLY A 96 7.83 5.09 -8.48
C GLY A 96 8.67 5.06 -9.76
N GLU A 97 9.17 3.90 -10.15
CA GLU A 97 9.89 3.63 -11.39
C GLU A 97 9.24 2.46 -12.13
N LEU A 98 9.24 2.53 -13.47
CA LEU A 98 8.75 1.41 -14.27
C LEU A 98 9.83 0.33 -14.40
N LEU A 99 9.38 -0.93 -14.36
CA LEU A 99 10.26 -2.07 -14.59
C LEU A 99 10.63 -2.21 -16.07
N GLU A 100 11.79 -2.82 -16.35
CA GLU A 100 12.17 -3.23 -17.69
C GLU A 100 11.09 -4.15 -18.32
N PRO A 101 10.84 -4.05 -19.63
CA PRO A 101 11.50 -3.17 -20.61
C PRO A 101 10.85 -1.78 -20.73
N ASN A 102 9.80 -1.47 -19.98
CA ASN A 102 9.06 -0.20 -20.06
C ASN A 102 9.78 0.94 -19.31
N GLY A 103 10.63 0.62 -18.38
CA GLY A 103 11.47 1.53 -17.62
C GLY A 103 12.88 0.98 -17.46
N THR A 104 13.54 1.37 -16.36
CA THR A 104 14.95 1.06 -16.11
C THR A 104 15.17 0.14 -14.90
N LEU A 105 14.14 -0.12 -14.09
CA LEU A 105 14.25 -0.94 -12.89
C LEU A 105 14.20 -2.43 -13.24
N ALA A 106 15.26 -3.18 -12.92
CA ALA A 106 15.25 -4.63 -13.12
C ALA A 106 14.26 -5.32 -12.16
N PHE A 107 13.63 -6.40 -12.58
CA PHE A 107 12.64 -7.13 -11.78
C PHE A 107 13.24 -7.62 -10.45
N GLU A 108 14.45 -8.15 -10.46
CA GLU A 108 15.12 -8.64 -9.25
C GLU A 108 15.46 -7.51 -8.27
N ASP A 109 15.78 -6.32 -8.78
CA ASP A 109 16.02 -5.14 -7.94
C ASP A 109 14.70 -4.67 -7.27
N ALA A 110 13.59 -4.73 -7.99
CA ALA A 110 12.26 -4.46 -7.43
C ALA A 110 11.90 -5.49 -6.35
N VAL A 111 12.14 -6.79 -6.57
CA VAL A 111 11.94 -7.84 -5.55
C VAL A 111 12.80 -7.56 -4.31
N ALA A 112 14.07 -7.21 -4.48
CA ALA A 112 14.97 -6.90 -3.38
C ALA A 112 14.49 -5.69 -2.55
N GLU A 113 14.05 -4.62 -3.21
CA GLU A 113 13.54 -3.41 -2.54
C GLU A 113 12.23 -3.69 -1.79
N TYR A 114 11.25 -4.36 -2.43
CA TYR A 114 10.03 -4.77 -1.73
C TYR A 114 10.33 -5.70 -0.56
N GLY A 115 11.30 -6.61 -0.70
CA GLY A 115 11.76 -7.47 0.39
C GLY A 115 12.31 -6.67 1.57
N ARG A 116 13.05 -5.59 1.31
CA ARG A 116 13.54 -4.66 2.34
C ARG A 116 12.39 -3.98 3.07
N ILE A 117 11.40 -3.44 2.32
CA ILE A 117 10.20 -2.80 2.87
C ILE A 117 9.41 -3.78 3.76
N VAL A 118 9.16 -4.99 3.27
CA VAL A 118 8.40 -6.02 4.00
C VAL A 118 9.13 -6.41 5.29
N ARG A 119 10.44 -6.67 5.24
CA ARG A 119 11.22 -6.99 6.45
C ARG A 119 11.16 -5.87 7.49
N ALA A 120 11.25 -4.60 7.07
CA ALA A 120 11.12 -3.45 7.97
C ALA A 120 9.73 -3.41 8.63
N GLY A 121 8.66 -3.64 7.88
CA GLY A 121 7.30 -3.68 8.40
C GLY A 121 7.06 -4.83 9.38
N VAL A 122 7.58 -6.01 9.06
CA VAL A 122 7.52 -7.19 9.96
C VAL A 122 8.27 -6.91 11.26
N ALA A 123 9.48 -6.38 11.18
CA ALA A 123 10.30 -6.03 12.34
C ALA A 123 9.61 -4.96 13.21
N ALA A 124 8.86 -4.04 12.61
CA ALA A 124 8.05 -3.03 13.31
C ALA A 124 6.75 -3.60 13.90
N GLY A 125 6.39 -4.84 13.58
CA GLY A 125 5.22 -5.53 14.13
C GLY A 125 3.93 -5.22 13.38
N ALA A 126 3.95 -5.03 12.08
CA ALA A 126 2.75 -4.96 11.25
C ALA A 126 1.90 -6.23 11.40
N ASP A 127 0.58 -6.10 11.34
CA ASP A 127 -0.35 -7.23 11.45
C ASP A 127 -0.64 -7.88 10.09
N LEU A 128 -0.46 -7.16 9.00
CA LEU A 128 -0.61 -7.60 7.61
C LEU A 128 0.16 -6.67 6.66
N VAL A 129 0.31 -7.11 5.40
CA VAL A 129 0.87 -6.29 4.31
C VAL A 129 -0.24 -5.94 3.33
N PHE A 130 -0.31 -4.68 2.93
CA PHE A 130 -1.24 -4.24 1.89
C PHE A 130 -0.47 -3.55 0.76
N PHE A 131 -0.42 -4.20 -0.38
CA PHE A 131 0.06 -3.61 -1.63
C PHE A 131 -1.09 -2.90 -2.32
N GLU A 132 -1.06 -1.56 -2.40
CA GLU A 132 -2.17 -0.81 -2.96
C GLU A 132 -1.77 0.12 -4.12
N THR A 133 -2.76 0.42 -4.95
CA THR A 133 -2.64 1.44 -6.01
C THR A 133 -1.63 1.09 -7.11
N PHE A 134 -1.37 -0.20 -7.32
CA PHE A 134 -0.49 -0.64 -8.41
C PHE A 134 -1.15 -0.41 -9.77
N THR A 135 -0.36 0.02 -10.74
CA THR A 135 -0.79 0.23 -12.14
C THR A 135 -0.09 -0.69 -13.12
N ASP A 136 0.93 -1.42 -12.64
CA ASP A 136 1.66 -2.44 -13.38
C ASP A 136 1.57 -3.79 -12.66
N LEU A 137 1.03 -4.79 -13.37
CA LEU A 137 0.94 -6.15 -12.83
C LEU A 137 2.32 -6.79 -12.65
N TYR A 138 3.30 -6.42 -13.48
CA TYR A 138 4.64 -6.99 -13.38
C TYR A 138 5.35 -6.49 -12.13
N GLU A 139 5.18 -5.22 -11.78
CA GLU A 139 5.66 -4.65 -10.52
C GLU A 139 4.95 -5.29 -9.32
N LEU A 140 3.62 -5.45 -9.37
CA LEU A 140 2.88 -6.13 -8.30
C LEU A 140 3.34 -7.58 -8.09
N LYS A 141 3.72 -8.30 -9.15
CA LYS A 141 4.31 -9.65 -9.04
C LYS A 141 5.61 -9.62 -8.25
N ALA A 142 6.48 -8.65 -8.48
CA ALA A 142 7.72 -8.49 -7.70
C ALA A 142 7.40 -8.26 -6.21
N ALA A 143 6.44 -7.40 -5.91
CA ALA A 143 6.00 -7.11 -4.54
C ALA A 143 5.42 -8.34 -3.82
N LEU A 144 4.53 -9.08 -4.49
CA LEU A 144 3.93 -10.30 -3.92
C LEU A 144 4.96 -11.41 -3.69
N LEU A 145 5.89 -11.60 -4.64
CA LEU A 145 6.98 -12.56 -4.50
C LEU A 145 7.86 -12.19 -3.30
N ALA A 146 8.26 -10.93 -3.21
CA ALA A 146 9.06 -10.43 -2.09
C ALA A 146 8.37 -10.65 -0.73
N ALA A 147 7.05 -10.41 -0.65
CA ALA A 147 6.32 -10.66 0.59
C ALA A 147 6.30 -12.15 0.96
N LYS A 148 6.04 -13.03 0.00
CA LYS A 148 6.02 -14.48 0.23
C LYS A 148 7.37 -15.05 0.67
N GLU A 149 8.46 -14.44 0.25
CA GLU A 149 9.80 -14.83 0.62
C GLU A 149 10.25 -14.29 1.99
N ASN A 150 9.61 -13.21 2.48
CA ASN A 150 10.07 -12.48 3.66
C ASN A 150 9.10 -12.46 4.84
N CYS A 151 7.85 -12.95 4.70
CA CYS A 151 6.90 -13.02 5.81
C CYS A 151 5.79 -14.05 5.61
N ASP A 152 5.14 -14.42 6.72
CA ASP A 152 3.93 -15.24 6.76
C ASP A 152 2.66 -14.42 7.08
N LEU A 153 2.76 -13.08 7.05
CA LEU A 153 1.63 -12.20 7.31
C LEU A 153 0.58 -12.31 6.21
N PRO A 154 -0.70 -12.05 6.52
CA PRO A 154 -1.72 -11.90 5.48
C PRO A 154 -1.35 -10.81 4.50
N ILE A 155 -1.56 -11.06 3.20
CA ILE A 155 -1.25 -10.14 2.11
C ILE A 155 -2.55 -9.71 1.43
N LEU A 156 -2.81 -8.41 1.39
CA LEU A 156 -3.84 -7.79 0.58
C LEU A 156 -3.18 -7.13 -0.63
N ALA A 157 -3.87 -7.16 -1.77
CA ALA A 157 -3.38 -6.51 -2.99
C ALA A 157 -4.49 -5.75 -3.70
N SER A 158 -4.24 -4.53 -4.14
CA SER A 158 -5.15 -3.78 -4.99
C SER A 158 -4.45 -3.10 -6.15
N MET A 159 -5.17 -2.94 -7.24
CA MET A 159 -4.70 -2.22 -8.43
C MET A 159 -5.67 -1.08 -8.79
N SER A 160 -5.10 -0.08 -9.44
CA SER A 160 -5.86 1.02 -10.03
C SER A 160 -6.08 0.78 -11.51
N PHE A 161 -7.33 0.96 -11.93
CA PHE A 161 -7.75 0.74 -13.32
C PHE A 161 -8.30 2.04 -13.92
N GLU A 162 -8.15 2.19 -15.23
CA GLU A 162 -8.82 3.21 -16.01
C GLU A 162 -10.27 2.81 -16.31
N ALA A 163 -11.09 3.74 -16.81
CA ALA A 163 -12.51 3.54 -17.10
C ALA A 163 -12.78 2.35 -18.05
N GLY A 164 -11.80 1.96 -18.87
CA GLY A 164 -11.86 0.78 -19.74
C GLY A 164 -11.64 -0.57 -19.03
N GLY A 165 -11.40 -0.58 -17.72
CA GLY A 165 -11.11 -1.80 -16.95
C GLY A 165 -9.75 -2.43 -17.26
N ARG A 166 -8.79 -1.59 -17.66
CA ARG A 166 -7.39 -1.93 -17.83
C ARG A 166 -6.51 -0.99 -17.00
N THR A 167 -5.38 -1.48 -16.55
CA THR A 167 -4.34 -0.63 -15.93
C THR A 167 -3.59 0.16 -16.99
N PHE A 168 -2.75 1.09 -16.54
CA PHE A 168 -1.85 1.86 -17.42
C PHE A 168 -0.99 0.96 -18.33
N THR A 169 -0.52 -0.19 -17.83
CA THR A 169 0.28 -1.16 -18.60
C THR A 169 -0.59 -2.21 -19.34
N GLY A 170 -1.92 -2.05 -19.34
CA GLY A 170 -2.85 -2.87 -20.12
C GLY A 170 -3.39 -4.12 -19.42
N CYS A 171 -3.06 -4.37 -18.15
CA CYS A 171 -3.57 -5.50 -17.39
C CYS A 171 -5.11 -5.41 -17.22
N THR A 172 -5.82 -6.53 -17.37
CA THR A 172 -7.24 -6.63 -17.09
C THR A 172 -7.52 -7.01 -15.64
N VAL A 173 -8.75 -6.75 -15.18
CA VAL A 173 -9.20 -7.11 -13.83
C VAL A 173 -9.04 -8.62 -13.57
N GLU A 174 -9.38 -9.46 -14.56
CA GLU A 174 -9.27 -10.91 -14.44
C GLU A 174 -7.83 -11.39 -14.37
N SER A 175 -6.94 -10.81 -15.20
CA SER A 175 -5.51 -11.13 -15.17
C SER A 175 -4.89 -10.79 -13.82
N PHE A 176 -5.25 -9.64 -13.25
CA PHE A 176 -4.86 -9.26 -11.89
C PHE A 176 -5.35 -10.28 -10.86
N ALA A 177 -6.67 -10.58 -10.86
CA ALA A 177 -7.29 -11.48 -9.91
C ALA A 177 -6.57 -12.85 -9.84
N VAL A 178 -6.43 -13.49 -11.00
CA VAL A 178 -5.80 -14.82 -11.11
C VAL A 178 -4.33 -14.78 -10.70
N THR A 179 -3.60 -13.74 -11.13
CA THR A 179 -2.18 -13.61 -10.83
C THR A 179 -1.94 -13.37 -9.33
N ALA A 180 -2.66 -12.40 -8.74
CA ALA A 180 -2.47 -12.06 -7.32
C ALA A 180 -2.84 -13.25 -6.42
N ARG A 181 -3.94 -13.95 -6.71
CA ARG A 181 -4.32 -15.18 -6.00
C ARG A 181 -3.26 -16.28 -6.15
N GLY A 182 -2.80 -16.51 -7.38
CA GLY A 182 -1.77 -17.53 -7.67
C GLY A 182 -0.46 -17.28 -6.94
N LEU A 183 -0.13 -16.01 -6.68
CA LEU A 183 1.04 -15.59 -5.90
C LEU A 183 0.77 -15.50 -4.38
N GLY A 184 -0.42 -15.89 -3.93
CA GLY A 184 -0.73 -16.07 -2.51
C GLY A 184 -1.28 -14.82 -1.81
N ALA A 185 -1.84 -13.85 -2.54
CA ALA A 185 -2.63 -12.79 -1.92
C ALA A 185 -3.88 -13.38 -1.25
N ASN A 186 -4.14 -12.98 -0.02
CA ASN A 186 -5.29 -13.43 0.78
C ASN A 186 -6.58 -12.68 0.41
N ALA A 187 -6.43 -11.44 -0.05
CA ALA A 187 -7.54 -10.64 -0.59
C ALA A 187 -7.04 -9.75 -1.73
N VAL A 188 -7.94 -9.44 -2.65
CA VAL A 188 -7.67 -8.54 -3.77
C VAL A 188 -8.75 -7.48 -3.89
N GLY A 189 -8.41 -6.32 -4.44
CA GLY A 189 -9.32 -5.20 -4.56
C GLY A 189 -8.96 -4.23 -5.68
N ILE A 190 -9.79 -3.19 -5.80
CA ILE A 190 -9.60 -2.08 -6.72
C ILE A 190 -9.70 -0.80 -5.91
N ASN A 191 -8.78 0.12 -6.09
CA ASN A 191 -8.79 1.39 -5.39
C ASN A 191 -8.33 2.55 -6.28
N CYS A 192 -8.57 3.77 -5.82
CA CYS A 192 -8.17 5.02 -6.50
C CYS A 192 -8.73 5.20 -7.92
N SER A 193 -8.19 6.16 -8.64
CA SER A 193 -8.44 6.63 -10.02
C SER A 193 -9.89 6.92 -10.43
N LEU A 194 -10.88 6.13 -10.01
CA LEU A 194 -12.26 6.23 -10.48
C LEU A 194 -13.26 6.33 -9.32
N GLY A 195 -14.45 6.82 -9.63
CA GLY A 195 -15.57 6.88 -8.68
C GLY A 195 -16.28 5.53 -8.52
N PRO A 196 -17.18 5.42 -7.51
CA PRO A 196 -17.87 4.16 -7.22
C PRO A 196 -18.68 3.59 -8.39
N LYS A 197 -19.23 4.45 -9.24
CA LYS A 197 -20.03 4.02 -10.41
C LYS A 197 -19.19 3.29 -11.45
N GLU A 198 -17.98 3.78 -11.67
CA GLU A 198 -17.03 3.22 -12.64
C GLU A 198 -16.34 1.97 -12.08
N ILE A 199 -16.05 1.96 -10.76
CA ILE A 199 -15.40 0.82 -10.10
C ILE A 199 -16.35 -0.37 -9.94
N PHE A 200 -17.64 -0.14 -9.69
CA PHE A 200 -18.60 -1.21 -9.38
C PHE A 200 -18.64 -2.35 -10.43
N PRO A 201 -18.72 -2.09 -11.75
CA PRO A 201 -18.67 -3.15 -12.76
C PRO A 201 -17.36 -3.96 -12.72
N MET A 202 -16.23 -3.30 -12.44
CA MET A 202 -14.93 -3.96 -12.33
C MET A 202 -14.83 -4.81 -11.07
N ALA A 203 -15.35 -4.30 -9.94
CA ALA A 203 -15.39 -5.06 -8.69
C ALA A 203 -16.26 -6.34 -8.84
N LYS A 204 -17.35 -6.27 -9.62
CA LYS A 204 -18.15 -7.44 -9.96
C LYS A 204 -17.36 -8.47 -10.77
N ARG A 205 -16.66 -8.03 -11.82
CA ARG A 205 -15.76 -8.89 -12.61
C ARG A 205 -14.65 -9.51 -11.76
N LEU A 206 -14.08 -8.73 -10.84
CA LEU A 206 -13.07 -9.22 -9.89
C LEU A 206 -13.64 -10.36 -9.02
N ALA A 207 -14.83 -10.18 -8.48
CA ALA A 207 -15.51 -11.19 -7.66
C ALA A 207 -15.88 -12.45 -8.46
N GLU A 208 -16.27 -12.32 -9.73
CA GLU A 208 -16.58 -13.43 -10.62
C GLU A 208 -15.34 -14.23 -11.05
N ALA A 209 -14.17 -13.57 -11.10
CA ALA A 209 -12.89 -14.22 -11.44
C ALA A 209 -12.28 -15.04 -10.28
N LEU A 210 -12.80 -14.85 -9.07
CA LEU A 210 -12.28 -15.49 -7.84
C LEU A 210 -13.44 -16.21 -7.14
N PRO A 211 -13.60 -17.51 -7.33
CA PRO A 211 -14.61 -18.32 -6.65
C PRO A 211 -14.33 -18.46 -5.14
#